data_2dab5cf82044c1aad8aac8b3450f35f1
#
_entry.id   2dab5cf82044c1aad8aac8b3450f35f1
#
_cell.length_a   1.000
_cell.length_b   1.000
_cell.length_c   1.000
_cell.angle_alpha   90.00
_cell.angle_beta   90.00
_cell.angle_gamma   90.00
#
_symmetry.space_group_name_H-M   'P 1'
#
loop_
_entity.id
_entity.type
_entity.pdbx_description
1 polymer ?
#
loop_
_entity_poly.entity_id
_entity_poly.type
_entity_poly.pdbx_seq_one_letter_code
_entity_poly.pdbx_strand_id
1 'polypeptide(L)'
;VFVEVMGPRPLPDDVDRDDVEDLLVVALGKDGEVTGAGSGSGRWHLDVEVSTGVEELQTVLRRLAAVLVDHDLGWIVLRPEQDPVGVTASRIQ
;
A
#
# COMPACT_ATOMS: atom_id res chain seq x y z
N VAL A 1 2.26 -11.07 7.85
CA VAL A 1 1.86 -11.20 6.43
C VAL A 1 2.44 -10.04 5.64
N PHE A 2 3.15 -10.34 4.60
CA PHE A 2 3.78 -9.35 3.75
C PHE A 2 2.78 -8.82 2.70
N VAL A 3 2.79 -7.49 2.50
CA VAL A 3 1.99 -6.83 1.48
C VAL A 3 2.90 -5.88 0.71
N GLU A 4 2.90 -5.97 -0.61
CA GLU A 4 3.62 -5.05 -1.46
C GLU A 4 2.66 -3.97 -1.95
N VAL A 5 3.05 -2.71 -1.76
CA VAL A 5 2.31 -1.55 -2.25
C VAL A 5 3.05 -1.06 -3.49
N MET A 6 2.42 -1.17 -4.65
CA MET A 6 3.09 -0.93 -5.92
C MET A 6 2.50 0.26 -6.66
N GLY A 7 3.39 1.13 -7.14
CA GLY A 7 3.03 2.21 -8.04
C GLY A 7 3.45 1.87 -9.46
N PRO A 8 2.51 1.52 -10.35
CA PRO A 8 2.86 1.16 -11.72
C PRO A 8 3.21 2.36 -12.60
N ARG A 9 3.08 3.56 -12.06
CA ARG A 9 3.42 4.82 -12.73
C ARG A 9 3.95 5.82 -11.72
N PRO A 10 4.64 6.89 -12.16
CA PRO A 10 5.15 7.91 -11.25
C PRO A 10 4.02 8.59 -10.46
N LEU A 11 4.34 9.03 -9.25
CA LEU A 11 3.42 9.80 -8.44
C LEU A 11 3.24 11.22 -9.03
N PRO A 12 2.13 11.90 -8.71
CA PRO A 12 1.96 13.31 -9.06
C PRO A 12 3.09 14.18 -8.51
N ASP A 13 3.35 15.31 -9.13
CA ASP A 13 4.46 16.18 -8.77
C ASP A 13 4.42 16.69 -7.32
N ASP A 14 3.21 16.80 -6.75
CA ASP A 14 3.02 17.28 -5.39
C ASP A 14 3.01 16.18 -4.34
N VAL A 15 3.22 14.92 -4.74
CA VAL A 15 3.22 13.76 -3.86
C VAL A 15 4.48 12.95 -4.10
N ASP A 16 5.26 12.70 -3.07
CA ASP A 16 6.39 11.81 -3.19
C ASP A 16 6.14 10.49 -2.46
N ARG A 17 7.07 9.55 -2.61
CA ARG A 17 6.93 8.22 -2.01
C ARG A 17 6.89 8.30 -0.48
N ASP A 18 7.61 9.25 0.11
CA ASP A 18 7.60 9.43 1.57
C ASP A 18 6.22 9.86 2.06
N ASP A 19 5.49 10.66 1.27
CA ASP A 19 4.12 11.04 1.61
C ASP A 19 3.22 9.81 1.63
N VAL A 20 3.37 8.91 0.66
CA VAL A 20 2.60 7.66 0.62
C VAL A 20 2.95 6.79 1.82
N GLU A 21 4.24 6.70 2.15
CA GLU A 21 4.68 5.92 3.31
C GLU A 21 4.02 6.44 4.60
N ASP A 22 3.99 7.76 4.79
CA ASP A 22 3.36 8.37 5.96
C ASP A 22 1.87 8.02 6.06
N LEU A 23 1.16 8.04 4.94
CA LEU A 23 -0.25 7.65 4.91
C LEU A 23 -0.43 6.19 5.35
N LEU A 24 0.43 5.31 4.86
CA LEU A 24 0.37 3.89 5.20
C LEU A 24 0.71 3.66 6.67
N VAL A 25 1.71 4.35 7.20
CA VAL A 25 2.10 4.23 8.61
C VAL A 25 0.92 4.60 9.52
N VAL A 26 0.23 5.69 9.22
CA VAL A 26 -0.94 6.12 9.99
C VAL A 26 -2.06 5.07 9.91
N ALA A 27 -2.33 4.57 8.70
CA ALA A 27 -3.39 3.58 8.51
C ALA A 27 -3.08 2.24 9.18
N LEU A 28 -1.81 1.84 9.19
CA LEU A 28 -1.39 0.59 9.84
C LEU A 28 -1.46 0.67 11.36
N GLY A 29 -1.12 1.83 11.92
CA GLY A 29 -1.03 1.97 13.37
C GLY A 29 -0.09 0.92 13.96
N LYS A 30 -0.57 0.14 14.92
CA LYS A 30 0.20 -0.94 15.56
C LYS A 30 0.08 -2.27 14.84
N ASP A 31 -0.71 -2.34 13.77
CA ASP A 31 -0.99 -3.60 13.08
C ASP A 31 0.04 -3.94 11.99
N GLY A 32 1.01 -3.08 11.78
CA GLY A 32 2.06 -3.35 10.80
C GLY A 32 3.05 -2.21 10.68
N GLU A 33 4.03 -2.39 9.79
CA GLU A 33 5.06 -1.38 9.56
C GLU A 33 5.54 -1.45 8.10
N VAL A 34 6.09 -0.33 7.64
CA VAL A 34 6.75 -0.27 6.34
C VAL A 34 8.21 -0.70 6.55
N THR A 35 8.63 -1.76 5.88
CA THR A 35 9.94 -2.39 6.10
C THR A 35 10.95 -2.11 5.00
N GLY A 36 10.51 -1.63 3.84
CA GLY A 36 11.42 -1.37 2.74
C GLY A 36 10.76 -0.58 1.63
N ALA A 37 11.56 -0.20 0.65
CA ALA A 37 11.12 0.59 -0.48
C ALA A 37 12.07 0.41 -1.65
N GLY A 38 11.56 0.64 -2.87
CA GLY A 38 12.38 0.62 -4.07
C GLY A 38 11.73 1.41 -5.20
N SER A 39 12.52 1.78 -6.19
CA SER A 39 12.02 2.46 -7.36
C SER A 39 12.96 2.25 -8.55
N GLY A 40 12.40 2.32 -9.76
CA GLY A 40 13.15 2.19 -11.00
C GLY A 40 12.22 2.14 -12.20
N SER A 41 12.66 2.64 -13.33
CA SER A 41 11.91 2.59 -14.60
C SER A 41 10.50 3.19 -14.51
N GLY A 42 10.33 4.27 -13.73
CA GLY A 42 9.04 4.93 -13.54
C GLY A 42 8.08 4.19 -12.62
N ARG A 43 8.53 3.10 -11.99
CA ARG A 43 7.75 2.32 -11.03
C ARG A 43 8.38 2.43 -9.66
N TRP A 44 7.59 2.19 -8.63
CA TRP A 44 8.06 2.22 -7.25
C TRP A 44 7.24 1.24 -6.41
N HIS A 45 7.77 0.88 -5.24
CA HIS A 45 7.05 0.05 -4.31
C HIS A 45 7.45 0.36 -2.88
N LEU A 46 6.56 0.01 -1.96
CA LEU A 46 6.80 0.02 -0.52
C LEU A 46 6.46 -1.38 0.00
N ASP A 47 7.33 -1.90 0.84
CA ASP A 47 7.13 -3.22 1.45
C ASP A 47 6.50 -3.03 2.83
N VAL A 48 5.40 -3.72 3.07
CA VAL A 48 4.65 -3.61 4.32
C VAL A 48 4.56 -4.98 4.98
N GLU A 49 4.89 -5.04 6.26
CA GLU A 49 4.68 -6.24 7.06
C GLU A 49 3.50 -6.01 7.98
N VAL A 50 2.46 -6.83 7.84
CA VAL A 50 1.25 -6.77 8.64
C VAL A 50 1.37 -7.78 9.77
N SER A 51 1.24 -7.31 11.01
CA SER A 51 1.45 -8.12 12.22
C SER A 51 0.25 -9.01 12.55
N THR A 52 -0.94 -8.68 12.01
CA THR A 52 -2.15 -9.45 12.28
C THR A 52 -2.20 -10.73 11.44
N GLY A 53 -3.04 -11.68 11.84
CA GLY A 53 -3.20 -12.92 11.10
C GLY A 53 -3.97 -12.73 9.79
N VAL A 54 -4.02 -13.80 9.01
CA VAL A 54 -4.68 -13.80 7.70
C VAL A 54 -6.16 -13.39 7.81
N GLU A 55 -6.81 -13.73 8.92
CA GLU A 55 -8.24 -13.44 9.12
C GLU A 55 -8.51 -11.93 9.16
N GLU A 56 -7.55 -11.15 9.66
CA GLU A 56 -7.71 -9.71 9.81
C GLU A 56 -7.06 -8.93 8.66
N LEU A 57 -6.39 -9.63 7.76
CA LEU A 57 -5.69 -9.01 6.64
C LEU A 57 -6.63 -8.16 5.79
N GLN A 58 -7.83 -8.65 5.51
CA GLN A 58 -8.80 -7.90 4.69
C GLN A 58 -9.19 -6.57 5.33
N THR A 59 -9.32 -6.54 6.65
CA THR A 59 -9.61 -5.30 7.38
C THR A 59 -8.47 -4.29 7.22
N VAL A 60 -7.24 -4.77 7.35
CA VAL A 60 -6.06 -3.91 7.18
C VAL A 60 -5.97 -3.40 5.74
N LEU A 61 -6.17 -4.28 4.75
CA LEU A 61 -6.15 -3.87 3.35
C LEU A 61 -7.20 -2.81 3.04
N ARG A 62 -8.39 -2.91 3.62
CA ARG A 62 -9.43 -1.89 3.44
C ARG A 62 -9.03 -0.55 4.02
N ARG A 63 -8.36 -0.54 5.17
CA ARG A 63 -7.85 0.71 5.76
C ARG A 63 -6.79 1.36 4.88
N LEU A 64 -5.86 0.55 4.38
CA LEU A 64 -4.82 1.05 3.47
C LEU A 64 -5.45 1.59 2.19
N ALA A 65 -6.39 0.84 1.63
CA ALA A 65 -7.09 1.26 0.42
C ALA A 65 -7.86 2.56 0.62
N ALA A 66 -8.56 2.69 1.75
CA ALA A 66 -9.36 3.88 2.04
C ALA A 66 -8.49 5.14 2.10
N VAL A 67 -7.36 5.09 2.78
CA VAL A 67 -6.48 6.27 2.89
C VAL A 67 -5.90 6.64 1.52
N LEU A 68 -5.58 5.67 0.68
CA LEU A 68 -5.07 5.93 -0.66
C LEU A 68 -6.15 6.56 -1.54
N VAL A 69 -7.35 6.03 -1.51
CA VAL A 69 -8.47 6.57 -2.29
C VAL A 69 -8.81 7.99 -1.84
N ASP A 70 -8.78 8.26 -0.54
CA ASP A 70 -9.05 9.60 -0.01
C ASP A 70 -8.07 10.65 -0.50
N HIS A 71 -6.88 10.23 -0.90
CA HIS A 71 -5.83 11.12 -1.42
C HIS A 71 -5.65 11.01 -2.94
N ASP A 72 -6.68 10.53 -3.65
CA ASP A 72 -6.67 10.35 -5.11
C ASP A 72 -5.56 9.40 -5.60
N LEU A 73 -5.20 8.43 -4.76
CA LEU A 73 -4.17 7.45 -5.05
C LEU A 73 -4.76 6.04 -5.19
N GLY A 74 -6.02 5.95 -5.58
CA GLY A 74 -6.72 4.66 -5.71
C GLY A 74 -6.17 3.75 -6.80
N TRP A 75 -5.34 4.27 -7.70
CA TRP A 75 -4.67 3.48 -8.74
C TRP A 75 -3.48 2.66 -8.22
N ILE A 76 -3.05 2.92 -6.99
CA ILE A 76 -1.95 2.16 -6.37
C ILE A 76 -2.42 0.72 -6.10
N VAL A 77 -1.55 -0.24 -6.38
CA VAL A 77 -1.86 -1.66 -6.24
C VAL A 77 -1.41 -2.18 -4.88
N LEU A 78 -2.29 -2.89 -4.20
CA LEU A 78 -1.99 -3.60 -2.96
C LEU A 78 -1.91 -5.10 -3.29
N ARG A 79 -0.76 -5.71 -3.05
CA ARG A 79 -0.53 -7.12 -3.40
C ARG A 79 -0.07 -7.90 -2.17
N PRO A 80 -1.00 -8.62 -1.51
CA PRO A 80 -0.60 -9.56 -0.47
C PRO A 80 0.32 -10.65 -1.04
N GLU A 81 1.18 -11.21 -0.20
CA GLU A 81 2.21 -12.16 -0.67
C GLU A 81 1.65 -13.38 -1.41
N GLN A 82 0.40 -13.76 -1.14
CA GLN A 82 -0.25 -14.90 -1.77
C GLN A 82 -0.94 -14.55 -3.08
N ASP A 83 -1.05 -13.26 -3.39
CA ASP A 83 -1.72 -12.81 -4.61
C ASP A 83 -0.67 -12.57 -5.71
N PRO A 84 -0.77 -13.24 -6.86
CA PRO A 84 0.25 -13.08 -7.91
C PRO A 84 0.21 -11.74 -8.64
N VAL A 85 -0.90 -11.00 -8.60
CA VAL A 85 -1.07 -9.75 -9.36
C VAL A 85 -1.43 -8.53 -8.53
N GLY A 86 -2.15 -8.71 -7.44
CA GLY A 86 -2.62 -7.59 -6.62
C GLY A 86 -3.90 -6.95 -7.14
N VAL A 87 -4.42 -6.00 -6.36
CA VAL A 87 -5.67 -5.31 -6.64
C VAL A 87 -5.47 -3.82 -6.37
N THR A 88 -5.99 -2.95 -7.23
CA THR A 88 -5.90 -1.51 -6.99
C THR A 88 -6.70 -1.13 -5.73
N ALA A 89 -6.24 -0.09 -5.02
CA ALA A 89 -6.91 0.37 -3.81
C ALA A 89 -8.38 0.72 -4.07
N SER A 90 -8.68 1.33 -5.21
CA SER A 90 -10.06 1.69 -5.56
C SER A 90 -10.98 0.49 -5.71
N ARG A 91 -10.45 -0.69 -6.03
CA ARG A 91 -11.25 -1.92 -6.15
C ARG A 91 -11.44 -2.63 -4.81
N ILE A 92 -10.54 -2.42 -3.87
CA ILE A 92 -10.65 -3.01 -2.52
C ILE A 92 -11.68 -2.28 -1.68
N GLN A 93 -11.76 -0.98 -1.83
CA GLN A 93 -12.63 -0.14 -1.02
C GLN A 93 -14.12 -0.43 -1.24
#